data_60a9cefbef810389f2464a79ecbd165e
#
_entry.id   60a9cefbef810389f2464a79ecbd165e
#
_cell.length_a   1.000
_cell.length_b   1.000
_cell.length_c   1.000
_cell.angle_alpha   90.00
_cell.angle_beta   90.00
_cell.angle_gamma   90.00
#
_symmetry.space_group_name_H-M   'P 1'
#
loop_
_entity.id
_entity.type
_entity.pdbx_description
1 polymer ?
#
loop_
_entity_poly.entity_id
_entity_poly.type
_entity_poly.pdbx_seq_one_letter_code
_entity_poly.pdbx_strand_id
1 'polypeptide(L)'
;MYKRQELQRALHLSDEQFEITSHIDSGIYYIFNQPESLRNNSVVLFDFNSSGLDYYRFDITHNKSPEIVDVFHQNLKDRLTFSAFKKDDEELDEQFAVICQELLAETYVSSVFLTGIGFADNWLKESATILCQGRRVFVGQNIYTKGACYRAFGDRHSKVLDRYLIRSEYTVGFDIGISLNDDSKTFVPITRGGQEWFHTKGKLYIFPDESNQVELIYRNILTGDYDKEHIEIHGLPKRPPKTTKISLEAEFYSAEKGAVVIRDEGFGTMFPTTNKIYRKEFDLKWEK
;
A
#
# COMPACT_ATOMS: atom_id res chain seq x y z
N MET A 1 16.98 2.65 -0.80
CA MET A 1 17.68 1.47 -0.30
C MET A 1 18.86 1.83 0.61
N TYR A 2 19.78 2.70 0.22
CA TYR A 2 20.95 3.11 1.04
C TYR A 2 20.61 3.71 2.42
N LYS A 3 19.66 4.65 2.49
CA LYS A 3 19.26 5.30 3.77
C LYS A 3 18.76 4.31 4.83
N ARG A 4 18.04 3.27 4.42
CA ARG A 4 17.57 2.21 5.32
C ARG A 4 18.77 1.49 5.98
N GLN A 5 19.72 1.04 5.15
CA GLN A 5 20.87 0.30 5.64
C GLN A 5 21.79 1.15 6.52
N GLU A 6 21.94 2.44 6.22
CA GLU A 6 22.72 3.38 7.03
C GLU A 6 22.09 3.59 8.40
N LEU A 7 20.77 3.85 8.47
CA LEU A 7 20.05 4.00 9.73
C LEU A 7 20.10 2.72 10.56
N GLN A 8 19.88 1.58 9.93
CA GLN A 8 19.90 0.28 10.60
C GLN A 8 21.27 -0.03 11.21
N ARG A 9 22.37 0.27 10.49
CA ARG A 9 23.72 0.13 11.00
C ARG A 9 24.02 1.11 12.12
N ALA A 10 23.64 2.38 11.96
CA ALA A 10 23.89 3.43 12.96
C ALA A 10 23.17 3.14 14.28
N LEU A 11 21.98 2.51 14.22
CA LEU A 11 21.16 2.18 15.38
C LEU A 11 21.39 0.75 15.90
N HIS A 12 22.25 -0.04 15.25
CA HIS A 12 22.53 -1.44 15.59
C HIS A 12 21.27 -2.32 15.66
N LEU A 13 20.32 -2.11 14.74
CA LEU A 13 19.06 -2.83 14.70
C LEU A 13 19.11 -4.03 13.74
N SER A 14 18.47 -5.15 14.11
CA SER A 14 18.25 -6.28 13.21
C SER A 14 17.14 -5.95 12.18
N ASP A 15 17.03 -6.75 11.12
CA ASP A 15 15.97 -6.60 10.10
C ASP A 15 14.56 -6.71 10.70
N GLU A 16 14.39 -7.51 11.76
CA GLU A 16 13.13 -7.70 12.48
C GLU A 16 12.77 -6.52 13.40
N GLN A 17 13.74 -5.68 13.75
CA GLN A 17 13.57 -4.52 14.64
C GLN A 17 13.38 -3.21 13.89
N PHE A 18 13.52 -3.22 12.56
CA PHE A 18 13.53 -2.02 11.75
C PHE A 18 12.67 -2.16 10.49
N GLU A 19 11.64 -1.34 10.40
CA GLU A 19 10.77 -1.22 9.25
C GLU A 19 10.65 0.23 8.80
N ILE A 20 10.44 0.45 7.51
CA ILE A 20 10.11 1.75 6.93
C ILE A 20 8.64 1.71 6.52
N THR A 21 7.88 2.71 6.95
CA THR A 21 6.48 2.88 6.59
C THR A 21 6.29 4.16 5.76
N SER A 22 5.26 4.18 4.90
CA SER A 22 4.89 5.36 4.14
C SER A 22 4.19 6.40 5.02
N HIS A 23 4.12 7.65 4.56
CA HIS A 23 3.29 8.68 5.22
C HIS A 23 1.81 8.29 5.20
N ILE A 24 1.32 7.72 4.10
CA ILE A 24 -0.07 7.25 3.97
C ILE A 24 -0.36 6.21 5.04
N ASP A 25 0.46 5.18 5.13
CA ASP A 25 0.29 4.11 6.09
C ASP A 25 0.37 4.61 7.54
N SER A 26 1.36 5.45 7.85
CA SER A 26 1.46 6.09 9.17
C SER A 26 0.25 6.97 9.48
N GLY A 27 -0.28 7.72 8.50
CA GLY A 27 -1.50 8.51 8.63
C GLY A 27 -2.72 7.63 8.94
N ILE A 28 -2.86 6.50 8.24
CA ILE A 28 -3.92 5.52 8.46
C ILE A 28 -3.85 4.96 9.88
N TYR A 29 -2.69 4.46 10.31
CA TYR A 29 -2.52 3.96 11.68
C TYR A 29 -2.84 5.02 12.73
N TYR A 30 -2.48 6.28 12.50
CA TYR A 30 -2.85 7.37 13.40
C TYR A 30 -4.36 7.57 13.45
N ILE A 31 -5.01 7.74 12.30
CA ILE A 31 -6.45 8.03 12.19
C ILE A 31 -7.29 6.89 12.75
N PHE A 32 -6.94 5.64 12.42
CA PHE A 32 -7.73 4.48 12.85
C PHE A 32 -7.53 4.09 14.33
N ASN A 33 -6.50 4.60 14.97
CA ASN A 33 -6.33 4.52 16.43
C ASN A 33 -7.02 5.68 17.19
N GLN A 34 -7.66 6.63 16.48
CA GLN A 34 -8.54 7.61 17.11
C GLN A 34 -9.94 7.02 17.35
N PRO A 35 -10.80 7.69 18.18
CA PRO A 35 -12.17 7.27 18.40
C PRO A 35 -12.96 7.09 17.09
N GLU A 36 -13.79 6.05 17.00
CA GLU A 36 -14.58 5.73 15.79
C GLU A 36 -15.49 6.89 15.35
N SER A 37 -15.99 7.68 16.30
CA SER A 37 -16.83 8.85 15.99
C SER A 37 -16.15 9.92 15.12
N LEU A 38 -14.82 9.85 14.93
CA LEU A 38 -14.08 10.75 14.04
C LEU A 38 -14.07 10.25 12.58
N ARG A 39 -14.53 9.03 12.32
CA ARG A 39 -14.51 8.40 11.00
C ARG A 39 -15.86 7.78 10.61
N ASN A 40 -16.98 8.37 11.05
CA ASN A 40 -18.31 7.94 10.63
C ASN A 40 -18.55 8.12 9.12
N ASN A 41 -17.87 9.09 8.53
CA ASN A 41 -17.80 9.36 7.10
C ASN A 41 -16.32 9.49 6.72
N SER A 42 -16.03 10.07 5.56
CA SER A 42 -14.65 10.31 5.13
C SER A 42 -13.83 11.11 6.13
N VAL A 43 -12.53 10.86 6.14
CA VAL A 43 -11.54 11.62 6.91
C VAL A 43 -10.59 12.30 5.95
N VAL A 44 -10.18 13.52 6.25
CA VAL A 44 -9.21 14.29 5.46
C VAL A 44 -7.96 14.57 6.27
N LEU A 45 -6.81 14.48 5.62
CA LEU A 45 -5.52 14.89 6.15
C LEU A 45 -4.86 15.84 5.16
N PHE A 46 -4.52 17.05 5.62
CA PHE A 46 -3.65 17.97 4.90
C PHE A 46 -2.26 17.97 5.54
N ASP A 47 -1.24 17.81 4.70
CA ASP A 47 0.17 17.92 5.09
C ASP A 47 0.82 19.08 4.34
N PHE A 48 1.13 20.18 5.04
CA PHE A 48 1.77 21.32 4.43
C PHE A 48 3.24 21.43 4.85
N ASN A 49 4.12 21.16 3.93
CA ASN A 49 5.56 21.08 4.16
C ASN A 49 6.37 21.68 2.98
N SER A 50 7.68 21.51 3.00
CA SER A 50 8.57 22.08 1.97
C SER A 50 8.32 21.55 0.54
N SER A 51 7.62 20.45 0.37
CA SER A 51 7.20 19.91 -0.94
C SER A 51 5.86 20.47 -1.42
N GLY A 52 5.21 21.33 -0.63
CA GLY A 52 3.90 21.90 -0.91
C GLY A 52 2.82 21.34 0.01
N LEU A 53 1.57 21.47 -0.41
CA LEU A 53 0.42 20.94 0.29
C LEU A 53 0.04 19.58 -0.29
N ASP A 54 0.07 18.53 0.54
CA ASP A 54 -0.49 17.23 0.22
C ASP A 54 -1.89 17.10 0.84
N TYR A 55 -2.82 16.59 0.05
CA TYR A 55 -4.20 16.29 0.43
C TYR A 55 -4.41 14.79 0.38
N TYR A 56 -4.87 14.22 1.48
CA TYR A 56 -5.30 12.82 1.57
C TYR A 56 -6.75 12.76 2.00
N ARG A 57 -7.55 11.92 1.33
CA ARG A 57 -8.91 11.60 1.72
C ARG A 57 -9.05 10.10 1.91
N PHE A 58 -9.63 9.70 3.01
CA PHE A 58 -9.88 8.32 3.40
C PHE A 58 -11.39 8.10 3.39
N ASP A 59 -11.89 7.44 2.36
CA ASP A 59 -13.30 7.13 2.19
C ASP A 59 -13.58 5.72 2.73
N ILE A 60 -14.43 5.62 3.77
CA ILE A 60 -14.64 4.38 4.51
C ILE A 60 -15.99 3.77 4.11
N THR A 61 -15.97 2.53 3.62
CA THR A 61 -17.16 1.75 3.27
C THR A 61 -17.44 0.73 4.36
N HIS A 62 -18.41 1.03 5.24
CA HIS A 62 -18.71 0.21 6.43
C HIS A 62 -19.54 -1.04 6.14
N ASN A 63 -20.17 -1.17 4.97
CA ASN A 63 -21.13 -2.24 4.65
C ASN A 63 -20.49 -3.51 4.06
N LYS A 64 -19.18 -3.67 4.17
CA LYS A 64 -18.42 -4.82 3.66
C LYS A 64 -17.60 -5.47 4.76
N SER A 65 -17.22 -6.72 4.55
CA SER A 65 -16.30 -7.45 5.43
C SER A 65 -15.20 -8.10 4.59
N PRO A 66 -13.95 -7.62 4.68
CA PRO A 66 -13.49 -6.46 5.47
C PRO A 66 -14.10 -5.12 5.00
N GLU A 67 -14.15 -4.13 5.90
CA GLU A 67 -14.46 -2.74 5.54
C GLU A 67 -13.39 -2.21 4.60
N ILE A 68 -13.78 -1.41 3.60
CA ILE A 68 -12.83 -0.88 2.61
C ILE A 68 -12.52 0.58 2.94
N VAL A 69 -11.25 0.92 2.92
CA VAL A 69 -10.75 2.29 3.04
C VAL A 69 -10.08 2.68 1.73
N ASP A 70 -10.78 3.49 0.93
CA ASP A 70 -10.23 4.08 -0.28
C ASP A 70 -9.39 5.30 0.07
N VAL A 71 -8.14 5.29 -0.31
CA VAL A 71 -7.22 6.41 -0.09
C VAL A 71 -7.01 7.18 -1.39
N PHE A 72 -7.45 8.42 -1.39
CA PHE A 72 -7.17 9.36 -2.44
C PHE A 72 -6.04 10.29 -2.00
N HIS A 73 -5.04 10.50 -2.86
CA HIS A 73 -3.92 11.42 -2.63
C HIS A 73 -3.77 12.39 -3.79
N GLN A 74 -3.55 13.66 -3.47
CA GLN A 74 -3.23 14.70 -4.43
C GLN A 74 -2.21 15.68 -3.84
N ASN A 75 -1.12 15.91 -4.56
CA ASN A 75 -0.20 16.99 -4.24
C ASN A 75 -0.68 18.30 -4.88
N LEU A 76 -0.84 19.34 -4.07
CA LEU A 76 -1.37 20.65 -4.45
C LEU A 76 -0.28 21.75 -4.44
N LYS A 77 0.97 21.39 -4.65
CA LYS A 77 2.12 22.32 -4.63
C LYS A 77 1.98 23.52 -5.58
N ASP A 78 1.25 23.34 -6.67
CA ASP A 78 1.03 24.39 -7.67
C ASP A 78 -0.09 25.35 -7.25
N ARG A 79 -0.90 24.99 -6.26
CA ARG A 79 -2.00 25.79 -5.71
C ARG A 79 -1.63 26.49 -4.41
N LEU A 80 -0.87 25.80 -3.54
CA LEU A 80 -0.35 26.35 -2.29
C LEU A 80 1.12 25.96 -2.14
N THR A 81 2.01 26.93 -2.37
CA THR A 81 3.44 26.70 -2.31
C THR A 81 3.98 27.00 -0.92
N PHE A 82 4.95 26.21 -0.46
CA PHE A 82 5.61 26.49 0.81
C PHE A 82 6.39 27.82 0.84
N SER A 83 6.74 28.34 -0.35
CA SER A 83 7.37 29.66 -0.48
C SER A 83 6.42 30.83 -0.16
N ALA A 84 5.10 30.62 -0.24
CA ALA A 84 4.09 31.58 0.21
C ALA A 84 4.01 31.66 1.75
N PHE A 85 4.31 30.56 2.42
CA PHE A 85 4.43 30.51 3.88
C PHE A 85 5.49 31.51 4.36
N LYS A 86 5.14 32.37 5.32
CA LYS A 86 5.96 33.49 5.87
C LYS A 86 6.02 34.76 5.03
N LYS A 87 5.32 34.88 3.92
CA LYS A 87 5.26 36.13 3.16
C LYS A 87 4.04 36.98 3.51
N ASP A 88 2.88 36.36 3.45
CA ASP A 88 1.60 37.01 3.75
C ASP A 88 0.63 35.93 4.29
N ASP A 89 0.31 36.04 5.57
CA ASP A 89 -0.59 35.07 6.24
C ASP A 89 -2.03 35.19 5.76
N GLU A 90 -2.46 36.38 5.32
CA GLU A 90 -3.83 36.63 4.85
C GLU A 90 -4.04 36.04 3.47
N GLU A 91 -3.13 36.27 2.53
CA GLU A 91 -3.15 35.66 1.21
C GLU A 91 -3.06 34.13 1.27
N LEU A 92 -2.23 33.62 2.19
CA LEU A 92 -2.08 32.17 2.40
C LEU A 92 -3.38 31.54 2.91
N ASP A 93 -4.07 32.20 3.87
CA ASP A 93 -5.34 31.73 4.42
C ASP A 93 -6.45 31.76 3.36
N GLU A 94 -6.55 32.82 2.56
CA GLU A 94 -7.51 32.92 1.46
C GLU A 94 -7.31 31.80 0.42
N GLN A 95 -6.08 31.56 0.00
CA GLN A 95 -5.77 30.49 -0.96
C GLN A 95 -6.14 29.11 -0.40
N PHE A 96 -5.82 28.85 0.88
CA PHE A 96 -6.17 27.61 1.53
C PHE A 96 -7.68 27.46 1.75
N ALA A 97 -8.37 28.57 2.04
CA ALA A 97 -9.84 28.59 2.19
C ALA A 97 -10.54 28.14 0.90
N VAL A 98 -10.10 28.65 -0.27
CA VAL A 98 -10.61 28.24 -1.57
C VAL A 98 -10.38 26.75 -1.81
N ILE A 99 -9.18 26.23 -1.52
CA ILE A 99 -8.85 24.80 -1.63
C ILE A 99 -9.79 23.97 -0.73
N CYS A 100 -10.00 24.38 0.50
CA CYS A 100 -10.90 23.70 1.44
C CYS A 100 -12.35 23.67 0.94
N GLN A 101 -12.85 24.79 0.40
CA GLN A 101 -14.22 24.86 -0.14
C GLN A 101 -14.41 23.85 -1.26
N GLU A 102 -13.50 23.79 -2.22
CA GLU A 102 -13.59 22.88 -3.36
C GLU A 102 -13.51 21.41 -2.94
N LEU A 103 -12.47 21.03 -2.17
CA LEU A 103 -12.19 19.64 -1.85
C LEU A 103 -13.16 19.04 -0.83
N LEU A 104 -13.77 19.86 0.03
CA LEU A 104 -14.70 19.41 1.07
C LEU A 104 -16.18 19.55 0.66
N ALA A 105 -16.50 20.16 -0.50
CA ALA A 105 -17.88 20.31 -0.96
C ALA A 105 -18.49 19.00 -1.46
N GLU A 106 -17.68 18.12 -2.04
CA GLU A 106 -18.14 16.92 -2.75
C GLU A 106 -18.39 15.71 -1.85
N THR A 107 -17.92 15.75 -0.59
CA THR A 107 -17.89 14.56 0.28
C THR A 107 -18.24 14.91 1.72
N TYR A 108 -19.03 14.03 2.37
CA TYR A 108 -19.30 14.15 3.80
C TYR A 108 -18.05 13.75 4.60
N VAL A 109 -17.39 14.75 5.18
CA VAL A 109 -16.17 14.59 5.97
C VAL A 109 -16.48 14.72 7.46
N SER A 110 -16.15 13.71 8.26
CA SER A 110 -16.33 13.71 9.72
C SER A 110 -15.25 14.48 10.46
N SER A 111 -14.01 14.33 10.01
CA SER A 111 -12.86 14.97 10.65
C SER A 111 -11.80 15.38 9.64
N VAL A 112 -11.07 16.43 9.99
CA VAL A 112 -9.94 16.96 9.23
C VAL A 112 -8.72 17.02 10.14
N PHE A 113 -7.61 16.49 9.68
CA PHE A 113 -6.32 16.57 10.35
C PHE A 113 -5.38 17.46 9.54
N LEU A 114 -4.71 18.39 10.23
CA LEU A 114 -3.72 19.29 9.66
C LEU A 114 -2.36 18.95 10.26
N THR A 115 -1.37 18.70 9.42
CA THR A 115 0.00 18.38 9.83
C THR A 115 1.03 19.06 8.93
N GLY A 116 2.28 19.01 9.31
CA GLY A 116 3.37 19.66 8.61
C GLY A 116 3.70 21.06 9.15
N ILE A 117 4.94 21.47 8.89
CA ILE A 117 5.48 22.73 9.45
C ILE A 117 4.73 23.96 8.98
N GLY A 118 4.05 23.90 7.82
CA GLY A 118 3.22 24.96 7.29
C GLY A 118 1.98 25.26 8.15
N PHE A 119 1.54 24.32 8.98
CA PHE A 119 0.44 24.52 9.96
C PHE A 119 0.93 24.75 11.39
N ALA A 120 2.20 25.05 11.59
CA ALA A 120 2.74 25.30 12.92
C ALA A 120 2.36 26.68 13.47
N ASP A 121 2.10 27.65 12.61
CA ASP A 121 1.76 29.03 12.96
C ASP A 121 0.24 29.28 12.93
N ASN A 122 -0.22 30.37 13.54
CA ASN A 122 -1.65 30.70 13.72
C ASN A 122 -2.20 31.59 12.60
N TRP A 123 -1.98 31.23 11.34
CA TRP A 123 -2.48 31.97 10.18
C TRP A 123 -3.89 31.58 9.74
N LEU A 124 -4.40 30.42 10.17
CA LEU A 124 -5.73 29.90 9.82
C LEU A 124 -6.83 30.76 10.46
N LYS A 125 -7.62 31.48 9.66
CA LYS A 125 -8.75 32.30 10.09
C LYS A 125 -10.01 31.96 9.30
N GLU A 126 -10.07 32.34 8.02
CA GLU A 126 -11.17 32.06 7.12
C GLU A 126 -11.25 30.55 6.83
N SER A 127 -10.12 29.94 6.47
CA SER A 127 -10.01 28.50 6.26
C SER A 127 -10.45 27.69 7.48
N ALA A 128 -10.12 28.12 8.71
CA ALA A 128 -10.57 27.47 9.92
C ALA A 128 -12.10 27.48 10.04
N THR A 129 -12.76 28.58 9.66
CA THR A 129 -14.22 28.69 9.66
C THR A 129 -14.84 27.66 8.69
N ILE A 130 -14.27 27.52 7.49
CA ILE A 130 -14.72 26.56 6.48
C ILE A 130 -14.48 25.12 6.94
N LEU A 131 -13.29 24.85 7.45
CA LEU A 131 -12.91 23.53 7.95
C LEU A 131 -13.83 23.04 9.06
N CYS A 132 -14.21 23.93 10.01
CA CYS A 132 -15.04 23.59 11.17
C CYS A 132 -16.55 23.47 10.87
N GLN A 133 -17.00 23.70 9.65
CA GLN A 133 -18.42 23.56 9.29
C GLN A 133 -18.88 22.09 9.34
N GLY A 134 -19.47 21.70 10.50
CA GLY A 134 -19.96 20.35 10.73
C GLY A 134 -18.88 19.26 10.87
N ARG A 135 -17.62 19.63 11.02
CA ARG A 135 -16.46 18.73 11.09
C ARG A 135 -15.66 18.97 12.35
N ARG A 136 -14.91 17.95 12.79
CA ARG A 136 -13.93 18.09 13.85
C ARG A 136 -12.55 18.31 13.24
N VAL A 137 -11.87 19.37 13.62
CA VAL A 137 -10.56 19.76 13.06
C VAL A 137 -9.47 19.62 14.11
N PHE A 138 -8.37 19.01 13.73
CA PHE A 138 -7.23 18.74 14.60
C PHE A 138 -5.95 19.21 13.91
N VAL A 139 -5.13 19.97 14.66
CA VAL A 139 -3.78 20.36 14.23
C VAL A 139 -2.78 19.53 15.02
N GLY A 140 -1.85 18.87 14.34
CA GLY A 140 -0.86 18.04 15.02
C GLY A 140 0.40 17.80 14.19
N GLN A 141 1.56 18.15 14.77
CA GLN A 141 2.85 18.03 14.08
C GLN A 141 3.44 16.60 14.09
N ASN A 142 2.91 15.71 14.92
CA ASN A 142 3.48 14.37 15.15
C ASN A 142 2.60 13.24 14.65
N ILE A 143 1.73 13.49 13.66
CA ILE A 143 0.76 12.51 13.16
C ILE A 143 1.49 11.27 12.63
N TYR A 144 2.47 11.45 11.74
CA TYR A 144 3.21 10.34 11.16
C TYR A 144 4.07 9.59 12.17
N THR A 145 4.75 10.31 13.06
CA THR A 145 5.56 9.67 14.12
C THR A 145 4.70 8.82 15.05
N LYS A 146 3.54 9.35 15.48
CA LYS A 146 2.59 8.59 16.30
C LYS A 146 1.99 7.41 15.54
N GLY A 147 1.66 7.61 14.25
CA GLY A 147 1.14 6.54 13.40
C GLY A 147 2.14 5.40 13.23
N ALA A 148 3.41 5.71 12.96
CA ALA A 148 4.48 4.72 12.92
C ALA A 148 4.65 3.97 14.25
N CYS A 149 4.52 4.67 15.39
CA CYS A 149 4.51 4.03 16.71
C CYS A 149 3.29 3.11 16.90
N TYR A 150 2.10 3.54 16.47
CA TYR A 150 0.89 2.70 16.52
C TYR A 150 1.03 1.47 15.63
N ARG A 151 1.63 1.59 14.45
CA ARG A 151 1.94 0.44 13.60
C ARG A 151 2.86 -0.54 14.32
N ALA A 152 4.01 -0.09 14.77
CA ALA A 152 4.99 -0.94 15.46
C ALA A 152 4.42 -1.61 16.73
N PHE A 153 3.50 -0.94 17.43
CA PHE A 153 2.78 -1.50 18.56
C PHE A 153 1.66 -2.47 18.12
N GLY A 154 0.91 -2.08 17.06
CA GLY A 154 -0.24 -2.83 16.55
C GLY A 154 0.14 -4.20 16.00
N ASP A 155 1.22 -4.29 15.26
CA ASP A 155 1.72 -5.57 14.72
C ASP A 155 2.01 -6.61 15.80
N ARG A 156 2.22 -6.17 17.04
CA ARG A 156 2.48 -7.04 18.20
C ARG A 156 1.28 -7.22 19.15
N HIS A 157 0.39 -6.24 19.24
CA HIS A 157 -0.57 -6.17 20.35
C HIS A 157 -2.00 -5.76 19.96
N SER A 158 -2.21 -5.14 18.81
CA SER A 158 -3.53 -4.60 18.41
C SER A 158 -3.78 -4.82 16.93
N LYS A 159 -4.91 -5.44 16.63
CA LYS A 159 -5.34 -5.75 15.27
C LYS A 159 -6.38 -4.74 14.76
N VAL A 160 -6.20 -3.46 15.08
CA VAL A 160 -7.18 -2.40 14.73
C VAL A 160 -7.45 -2.35 13.23
N LEU A 161 -6.42 -2.58 12.41
CA LEU A 161 -6.54 -2.56 10.95
C LEU A 161 -6.94 -3.90 10.32
N ASP A 162 -6.95 -5.01 11.05
CA ASP A 162 -7.30 -6.34 10.48
C ASP A 162 -8.72 -6.39 9.89
N ARG A 163 -9.61 -5.51 10.34
CA ARG A 163 -10.99 -5.40 9.81
C ARG A 163 -11.10 -4.55 8.56
N TYR A 164 -10.04 -3.86 8.15
CA TYR A 164 -10.03 -2.95 7.02
C TYR A 164 -9.15 -3.48 5.89
N LEU A 165 -9.63 -3.32 4.66
CA LEU A 165 -8.83 -3.43 3.47
C LEU A 165 -8.48 -2.03 2.99
N ILE A 166 -7.23 -1.65 3.09
CA ILE A 166 -6.75 -0.35 2.63
C ILE A 166 -6.47 -0.42 1.13
N ARG A 167 -7.11 0.47 0.36
CA ARG A 167 -6.92 0.58 -1.08
C ARG A 167 -6.30 1.94 -1.40
N SER A 168 -5.01 1.95 -1.65
CA SER A 168 -4.21 3.14 -2.03
C SER A 168 -3.46 2.90 -3.34
N GLU A 169 -2.81 3.91 -3.86
CA GLU A 169 -1.91 3.80 -5.01
C GLU A 169 -0.71 2.85 -4.78
N TYR A 170 -0.44 2.48 -3.52
CA TYR A 170 0.65 1.56 -3.15
C TYR A 170 0.17 0.14 -2.88
N THR A 171 -1.13 -0.09 -2.73
CA THR A 171 -1.68 -1.39 -2.31
C THR A 171 -1.80 -2.36 -3.47
N VAL A 172 -1.23 -3.55 -3.32
CA VAL A 172 -1.41 -4.65 -4.29
C VAL A 172 -2.83 -5.18 -4.22
N GLY A 173 -3.53 -5.16 -5.34
CA GLY A 173 -4.94 -5.54 -5.46
C GLY A 173 -5.22 -7.02 -5.70
N PHE A 174 -4.19 -7.82 -5.85
CA PHE A 174 -4.30 -9.20 -6.32
C PHE A 174 -3.49 -10.16 -5.47
N ASP A 175 -4.08 -11.31 -5.18
CA ASP A 175 -3.32 -12.49 -4.82
C ASP A 175 -2.71 -13.09 -6.10
N ILE A 176 -1.45 -13.46 -6.07
CA ILE A 176 -0.78 -14.17 -7.17
C ILE A 176 -0.42 -15.56 -6.67
N GLY A 177 -0.81 -16.58 -7.41
CA GLY A 177 -0.58 -17.97 -7.01
C GLY A 177 -0.71 -18.95 -8.16
N ILE A 178 -0.86 -20.20 -7.79
CA ILE A 178 -1.06 -21.33 -8.72
C ILE A 178 -2.27 -22.17 -8.29
N SER A 179 -2.81 -22.96 -9.22
CA SER A 179 -3.72 -24.06 -8.89
C SER A 179 -2.92 -25.37 -8.75
N LEU A 180 -3.25 -26.16 -7.74
CA LEU A 180 -2.63 -27.49 -7.58
C LEU A 180 -3.33 -28.58 -8.43
N ASN A 181 -4.55 -28.31 -8.90
CA ASN A 181 -5.35 -29.19 -9.74
C ASN A 181 -6.07 -28.31 -10.77
N ASP A 182 -6.66 -28.93 -11.82
CA ASP A 182 -7.54 -28.22 -12.78
C ASP A 182 -8.75 -27.54 -12.13
N ASP A 183 -8.97 -27.81 -10.86
CA ASP A 183 -10.02 -27.16 -10.05
C ASP A 183 -9.46 -25.93 -9.33
N SER A 184 -9.98 -24.73 -9.69
CA SER A 184 -9.64 -23.43 -9.07
C SER A 184 -9.86 -23.36 -7.56
N LYS A 185 -10.45 -24.38 -6.96
CA LYS A 185 -10.67 -24.48 -5.51
C LYS A 185 -9.39 -24.67 -4.69
N THR A 186 -8.29 -25.09 -5.32
CA THR A 186 -7.02 -25.37 -4.64
C THR A 186 -5.96 -24.30 -4.97
N PHE A 187 -6.32 -23.03 -4.74
CA PHE A 187 -5.40 -21.91 -4.94
C PHE A 187 -4.31 -21.89 -3.88
N VAL A 188 -3.05 -21.91 -4.30
CA VAL A 188 -1.87 -21.75 -3.43
C VAL A 188 -1.21 -20.43 -3.74
N PRO A 189 -1.23 -19.46 -2.82
CA PRO A 189 -0.65 -18.15 -3.06
C PRO A 189 0.88 -18.20 -3.06
N ILE A 190 1.49 -17.56 -4.05
CA ILE A 190 2.88 -17.13 -4.03
C ILE A 190 2.96 -15.87 -3.15
N THR A 191 2.02 -14.94 -3.35
CA THR A 191 1.87 -13.72 -2.56
C THR A 191 0.40 -13.36 -2.38
N ARG A 192 0.10 -12.62 -1.33
CA ARG A 192 -1.24 -12.10 -1.04
C ARG A 192 -1.28 -10.60 -1.24
N GLY A 193 -2.37 -10.11 -1.84
CA GLY A 193 -2.69 -8.69 -1.93
C GLY A 193 -3.10 -8.08 -0.58
N GLY A 194 -3.41 -6.79 -0.62
CA GLY A 194 -3.84 -6.03 0.55
C GLY A 194 -2.71 -5.36 1.32
N GLN A 195 -1.47 -5.50 0.86
CA GLN A 195 -0.29 -4.83 1.42
C GLN A 195 0.34 -3.88 0.41
N GLU A 196 1.18 -2.96 0.88
CA GLU A 196 1.96 -2.09 0.01
C GLU A 196 2.94 -2.91 -0.84
N TRP A 197 3.05 -2.59 -2.14
CA TRP A 197 3.79 -3.38 -3.12
C TRP A 197 5.27 -3.61 -2.75
N PHE A 198 5.90 -2.66 -2.07
CA PHE A 198 7.30 -2.77 -1.64
C PHE A 198 7.50 -3.67 -0.39
N HIS A 199 6.42 -4.01 0.30
CA HIS A 199 6.39 -5.01 1.38
C HIS A 199 5.88 -6.38 0.90
N THR A 200 5.19 -6.41 -0.25
CA THR A 200 4.61 -7.63 -0.80
C THR A 200 5.70 -8.50 -1.43
N LYS A 201 5.99 -9.63 -0.82
CA LYS A 201 6.98 -10.61 -1.29
C LYS A 201 6.43 -12.00 -1.08
N GLY A 202 6.80 -12.90 -1.98
CA GLY A 202 6.44 -14.30 -1.82
C GLY A 202 7.29 -15.22 -2.69
N LYS A 203 7.55 -16.40 -2.16
CA LYS A 203 8.26 -17.46 -2.86
C LYS A 203 7.60 -18.79 -2.59
N LEU A 204 7.38 -19.55 -3.65
CA LEU A 204 6.78 -20.88 -3.60
C LEU A 204 7.69 -21.88 -4.33
N TYR A 205 7.80 -23.09 -3.81
CA TYR A 205 8.45 -24.19 -4.50
C TYR A 205 7.42 -25.23 -4.95
N ILE A 206 7.51 -25.64 -6.20
CA ILE A 206 6.63 -26.64 -6.79
C ILE A 206 7.40 -27.76 -7.46
N PHE A 207 6.74 -28.91 -7.62
CA PHE A 207 7.21 -30.06 -8.37
C PHE A 207 6.15 -30.39 -9.41
N PRO A 208 6.20 -29.80 -10.62
CA PRO A 208 5.19 -29.99 -11.64
C PRO A 208 5.19 -31.45 -12.19
N ASP A 209 4.02 -31.92 -12.55
CA ASP A 209 3.86 -33.21 -13.24
C ASP A 209 4.43 -33.14 -14.66
N GLU A 210 4.15 -32.02 -15.36
CA GLU A 210 4.80 -31.69 -16.63
C GLU A 210 5.86 -30.64 -16.39
N SER A 211 7.10 -30.91 -16.76
CA SER A 211 8.26 -30.11 -16.34
C SER A 211 8.34 -28.72 -16.94
N ASN A 212 7.54 -28.40 -17.95
CA ASN A 212 7.67 -27.18 -18.74
C ASN A 212 6.44 -26.24 -18.69
N GLN A 213 5.42 -26.54 -17.88
CA GLN A 213 4.22 -25.70 -17.80
C GLN A 213 3.91 -25.29 -16.36
N VAL A 214 3.51 -24.03 -16.20
CA VAL A 214 3.02 -23.46 -14.93
C VAL A 214 1.78 -22.63 -15.25
N GLU A 215 0.69 -22.87 -14.54
CA GLU A 215 -0.51 -22.02 -14.59
C GLU A 215 -0.44 -21.01 -13.44
N LEU A 216 -0.30 -19.72 -13.75
CA LEU A 216 -0.44 -18.63 -12.79
C LEU A 216 -1.90 -18.19 -12.69
N ILE A 217 -2.30 -17.85 -11.48
CA ILE A 217 -3.62 -17.31 -11.17
C ILE A 217 -3.43 -15.94 -10.51
N TYR A 218 -4.12 -14.94 -11.04
CA TYR A 218 -4.22 -13.59 -10.50
C TYR A 218 -5.63 -13.41 -9.98
N ARG A 219 -5.81 -13.37 -8.67
CA ARG A 219 -7.13 -13.26 -8.03
C ARG A 219 -7.31 -11.88 -7.43
N ASN A 220 -8.34 -11.13 -7.89
CA ASN A 220 -8.72 -9.86 -7.32
C ASN A 220 -9.23 -10.07 -5.89
N ILE A 221 -8.64 -9.34 -4.92
CA ILE A 221 -8.96 -9.52 -3.49
C ILE A 221 -10.30 -8.89 -3.09
N LEU A 222 -10.89 -8.01 -3.93
CA LEU A 222 -12.19 -7.38 -3.66
C LEU A 222 -13.35 -8.18 -4.22
N THR A 223 -13.24 -8.60 -5.49
CA THR A 223 -14.33 -9.29 -6.20
C THR A 223 -14.23 -10.80 -6.07
N GLY A 224 -13.02 -11.33 -5.84
CA GLY A 224 -12.73 -12.74 -5.87
C GLY A 224 -12.60 -13.32 -7.30
N ASP A 225 -12.81 -12.48 -8.33
CA ASP A 225 -12.59 -12.88 -9.71
C ASP A 225 -11.12 -13.20 -9.97
N TYR A 226 -10.86 -14.07 -10.91
CA TYR A 226 -9.50 -14.48 -11.21
C TYR A 226 -9.26 -14.66 -12.70
N ASP A 227 -8.04 -14.32 -13.10
CA ASP A 227 -7.49 -14.61 -14.42
C ASP A 227 -6.45 -15.72 -14.32
N LYS A 228 -6.40 -16.57 -15.36
CA LYS A 228 -5.43 -17.66 -15.48
C LYS A 228 -4.49 -17.40 -16.65
N GLU A 229 -3.22 -17.65 -16.42
CA GLU A 229 -2.21 -17.54 -17.45
C GLU A 229 -1.32 -18.79 -17.49
N HIS A 230 -1.32 -19.49 -18.63
CA HIS A 230 -0.45 -20.62 -18.86
C HIS A 230 0.93 -20.15 -19.34
N ILE A 231 1.96 -20.52 -18.61
CA ILE A 231 3.35 -20.21 -18.96
C ILE A 231 4.05 -21.47 -19.39
N GLU A 232 4.55 -21.49 -20.62
CA GLU A 232 5.45 -22.52 -21.09
C GLU A 232 6.92 -22.12 -20.82
N ILE A 233 7.61 -22.94 -20.05
CA ILE A 233 9.01 -22.71 -19.69
C ILE A 233 9.89 -23.39 -20.72
N HIS A 234 10.37 -22.62 -21.71
CA HIS A 234 11.17 -23.17 -22.79
C HIS A 234 12.58 -23.57 -22.34
N GLY A 235 13.04 -24.72 -22.86
CA GLY A 235 14.42 -25.20 -22.71
C GLY A 235 14.76 -25.77 -21.34
N LEU A 236 13.75 -26.16 -20.54
CA LEU A 236 13.99 -27.08 -19.44
C LEU A 236 14.27 -28.50 -20.03
N PRO A 237 15.20 -29.24 -19.43
CA PRO A 237 15.42 -30.63 -19.85
C PRO A 237 14.19 -31.46 -19.54
N LYS A 238 13.87 -32.40 -20.43
CA LYS A 238 12.83 -33.39 -20.16
C LYS A 238 13.26 -34.31 -19.02
N ARG A 239 12.56 -34.22 -17.91
CA ARG A 239 12.78 -35.05 -16.71
C ARG A 239 11.50 -35.82 -16.40
N PRO A 240 11.59 -36.94 -15.69
CA PRO A 240 10.40 -37.64 -15.21
C PRO A 240 9.47 -36.71 -14.40
N PRO A 241 8.16 -36.97 -14.35
CA PRO A 241 7.24 -36.23 -13.52
C PRO A 241 7.73 -36.06 -12.07
N LYS A 242 7.51 -34.91 -11.47
CA LYS A 242 7.88 -34.59 -10.08
C LYS A 242 9.38 -34.64 -9.74
N THR A 243 10.26 -34.65 -10.75
CA THR A 243 11.73 -34.61 -10.56
C THR A 243 12.36 -33.26 -10.91
N THR A 244 11.55 -32.27 -11.14
CA THR A 244 12.01 -30.88 -11.34
C THR A 244 11.47 -30.01 -10.22
N LYS A 245 12.33 -29.45 -9.39
CA LYS A 245 11.96 -28.44 -8.41
C LYS A 245 12.02 -27.06 -9.07
N ILE A 246 10.93 -26.32 -9.04
CA ILE A 246 10.84 -24.96 -9.57
C ILE A 246 10.54 -24.01 -8.41
N SER A 247 11.21 -22.87 -8.35
CA SER A 247 10.82 -21.75 -7.48
C SER A 247 10.07 -20.69 -8.30
N LEU A 248 8.99 -20.18 -7.71
CA LEU A 248 8.18 -19.07 -8.20
C LEU A 248 8.33 -17.93 -7.19
N GLU A 249 8.77 -16.78 -7.64
CA GLU A 249 8.98 -15.61 -6.78
C GLU A 249 8.29 -14.40 -7.42
N ALA A 250 7.38 -13.73 -6.68
CA ALA A 250 6.72 -12.53 -7.17
C ALA A 250 7.52 -11.29 -6.77
N GLU A 251 7.81 -10.45 -7.75
CA GLU A 251 8.48 -9.16 -7.61
C GLU A 251 7.55 -8.05 -8.10
N PHE A 252 7.36 -7.02 -7.29
CA PHE A 252 6.53 -5.86 -7.65
C PHE A 252 7.40 -4.62 -7.91
N TYR A 253 6.98 -3.81 -8.89
CA TYR A 253 7.58 -2.50 -9.25
C TYR A 253 6.63 -1.36 -8.93
N SER A 254 5.33 -1.66 -8.85
CA SER A 254 4.26 -0.80 -8.38
C SER A 254 3.12 -1.68 -7.84
N ALA A 255 2.05 -1.09 -7.36
CA ALA A 255 0.86 -1.82 -6.91
C ALA A 255 0.22 -2.71 -8.00
N GLU A 256 0.38 -2.32 -9.27
CA GLU A 256 -0.24 -2.97 -10.42
C GLU A 256 0.74 -3.76 -11.29
N LYS A 257 2.04 -3.46 -11.21
CA LYS A 257 3.06 -4.03 -12.12
C LYS A 257 4.13 -4.80 -11.39
N GLY A 258 4.53 -5.88 -12.01
CA GLY A 258 5.59 -6.72 -11.48
C GLY A 258 5.95 -7.87 -12.40
N ALA A 259 6.62 -8.85 -11.85
CA ALA A 259 6.93 -10.08 -12.55
C ALA A 259 6.90 -11.29 -11.62
N VAL A 260 6.54 -12.44 -12.16
CA VAL A 260 6.83 -13.73 -11.54
C VAL A 260 8.13 -14.28 -12.13
N VAL A 261 9.11 -14.47 -11.27
CA VAL A 261 10.41 -15.04 -11.60
C VAL A 261 10.38 -16.53 -11.32
N ILE A 262 10.65 -17.33 -12.35
CA ILE A 262 10.60 -18.78 -12.30
C ILE A 262 12.02 -19.31 -12.48
N ARG A 263 12.49 -20.18 -11.55
CA ARG A 263 13.85 -20.75 -11.58
C ARG A 263 13.79 -22.27 -11.49
N ASP A 264 14.62 -22.93 -12.30
CA ASP A 264 14.90 -24.36 -12.15
C ASP A 264 15.90 -24.55 -11.01
N GLU A 265 15.45 -25.10 -9.90
CA GLU A 265 16.27 -25.40 -8.72
C GLU A 265 16.92 -26.81 -8.82
N GLY A 266 16.56 -27.57 -9.85
CA GLY A 266 17.02 -28.96 -10.00
C GLY A 266 16.40 -29.91 -8.97
N PHE A 267 16.94 -31.15 -8.90
CA PHE A 267 16.55 -32.13 -7.91
C PHE A 267 17.77 -32.99 -7.51
N GLY A 268 18.62 -32.40 -6.70
CA GLY A 268 19.85 -33.05 -6.24
C GLY A 268 20.86 -33.31 -7.35
N THR A 269 21.76 -34.26 -7.14
CA THR A 269 22.82 -34.62 -8.09
C THR A 269 22.33 -35.34 -9.34
N MET A 270 21.18 -36.01 -9.27
CA MET A 270 20.61 -36.74 -10.44
C MET A 270 20.01 -35.79 -11.49
N PHE A 271 19.45 -34.67 -11.04
CA PHE A 271 18.85 -33.68 -11.92
C PHE A 271 19.33 -32.28 -11.51
N PRO A 272 20.58 -31.91 -11.86
CA PRO A 272 21.16 -30.64 -11.45
C PRO A 272 20.36 -29.46 -12.05
N THR A 273 20.40 -28.31 -11.36
CA THR A 273 19.80 -27.08 -11.86
C THR A 273 20.38 -26.67 -13.21
N THR A 274 19.56 -26.12 -14.08
CA THR A 274 20.01 -25.52 -15.34
C THR A 274 20.46 -24.08 -15.16
N ASN A 275 20.28 -23.47 -13.98
CA ASN A 275 20.47 -22.04 -13.71
C ASN A 275 19.63 -21.12 -14.63
N LYS A 276 18.62 -21.67 -15.32
CA LYS A 276 17.72 -20.88 -16.17
C LYS A 276 16.73 -20.11 -15.32
N ILE A 277 16.50 -18.86 -15.72
CA ILE A 277 15.57 -17.94 -15.09
C ILE A 277 14.60 -17.48 -16.17
N TYR A 278 13.33 -17.61 -15.88
CA TYR A 278 12.24 -17.09 -16.70
C TYR A 278 11.58 -15.97 -15.94
N ARG A 279 11.18 -14.93 -16.66
CA ARG A 279 10.54 -13.77 -16.09
C ARG A 279 9.25 -13.50 -16.85
N LYS A 280 8.13 -13.60 -16.15
CA LYS A 280 6.82 -13.26 -16.68
C LYS A 280 6.35 -11.98 -16.04
N GLU A 281 6.26 -10.92 -16.85
CA GLU A 281 5.74 -9.63 -16.41
C GLU A 281 4.22 -9.65 -16.40
N PHE A 282 3.63 -8.88 -15.46
CA PHE A 282 2.19 -8.65 -15.35
C PHE A 282 1.90 -7.15 -15.18
N ASP A 283 0.72 -6.74 -15.65
CA ASP A 283 0.14 -5.40 -15.47
C ASP A 283 -1.33 -5.61 -15.07
N LEU A 284 -1.61 -5.57 -13.75
CA LEU A 284 -2.89 -5.91 -13.15
C LEU A 284 -3.53 -4.63 -12.63
N LYS A 285 -4.65 -4.21 -13.22
CA LYS A 285 -5.34 -2.99 -12.81
C LYS A 285 -6.47 -3.30 -11.83
N TRP A 286 -6.57 -2.49 -10.77
CA TRP A 286 -7.79 -2.44 -10.00
C TRP A 286 -8.91 -1.97 -10.92
N GLU A 287 -9.94 -2.78 -11.12
CA GLU A 287 -11.20 -2.27 -11.67
C GLU A 287 -11.88 -1.43 -10.58
N LYS A 288 -12.27 -0.21 -10.95
CA LYS A 288 -12.94 0.74 -10.06
C LYS A 288 -14.41 0.37 -9.88
#